data_50d2959f575226f8c74f61d050cc3a7c
#
_entry.id   50d2959f575226f8c74f61d050cc3a7c
#
_cell.length_a   1.000
_cell.length_b   1.000
_cell.length_c   1.000
_cell.angle_alpha   90.00
_cell.angle_beta   90.00
_cell.angle_gamma   90.00
#
_symmetry.space_group_name_H-M   'P 1'
#
loop_
_entity.id
_entity.type
_entity.pdbx_description
1 polymer ?
#
loop_
_entity_poly.entity_id
_entity_poly.type
_entity_poly.pdbx_seq_one_letter_code
_entity_poly.pdbx_strand_id
1 'polypeptide(L)'
;MLNEAFYIIGTSKELKAAGVLSGRIKSKVNVDNINSDLFTKLDIRQVTSIHVDSSNPTIKSQHPSNSYKIVPDKKNKTAEIQILDEIDFWSLTRYLIIQK
;
A
#
# COMPACT_ATOMS: atom_id res chain seq x y z
N MET A 1 17.52 -2.18 6.63
CA MET A 1 18.21 -1.64 5.44
C MET A 1 17.51 -0.37 4.98
N LEU A 2 18.31 0.62 4.55
CA LEU A 2 17.80 1.94 4.22
C LEU A 2 16.88 1.96 2.99
N ASN A 3 17.03 1.01 2.08
CA ASN A 3 16.30 1.00 0.81
C ASN A 3 15.20 -0.07 0.75
N GLU A 4 14.89 -0.69 1.87
CA GLU A 4 13.84 -1.69 1.93
C GLU A 4 12.51 -1.08 2.34
N ALA A 5 11.45 -1.50 1.67
CA ALA A 5 10.09 -1.20 2.07
C ALA A 5 9.24 -2.44 1.86
N PHE A 6 8.01 -2.40 2.31
CA PHE A 6 7.12 -3.57 2.31
C PHE A 6 5.73 -3.14 1.86
N TYR A 7 5.05 -4.00 1.11
CA TYR A 7 3.66 -3.73 0.74
C TYR A 7 2.80 -4.98 0.87
N ILE A 8 1.52 -4.75 1.06
CA ILE A 8 0.49 -5.79 1.07
C ILE A 8 -0.72 -5.28 0.31
N ILE A 9 -1.32 -6.14 -0.49
CA ILE A 9 -2.52 -5.84 -1.25
C ILE A 9 -3.58 -6.87 -0.89
N GLY A 10 -4.77 -6.41 -0.51
CA GLY A 10 -5.85 -7.32 -0.19
C GLY A 10 -7.18 -6.61 -0.06
N THR A 11 -8.25 -7.39 0.04
CA THR A 11 -9.57 -6.84 0.37
C THR A 11 -9.58 -6.40 1.82
N SER A 12 -10.60 -5.61 2.19
CA SER A 12 -10.78 -5.21 3.59
C SER A 12 -10.81 -6.45 4.52
N LYS A 13 -11.51 -7.49 4.10
CA LYS A 13 -11.60 -8.73 4.87
C LYS A 13 -10.24 -9.41 5.02
N GLU A 14 -9.47 -9.48 3.93
CA GLU A 14 -8.15 -10.10 3.94
C GLU A 14 -7.18 -9.32 4.83
N LEU A 15 -7.19 -7.99 4.74
CA LEU A 15 -6.31 -7.14 5.53
C LEU A 15 -6.65 -7.19 7.02
N LYS A 16 -7.95 -7.29 7.35
CA LYS A 16 -8.37 -7.48 8.74
C LYS A 16 -7.97 -8.85 9.26
N ALA A 17 -8.10 -9.88 8.45
CA ALA A 17 -7.68 -11.23 8.82
C ALA A 17 -6.16 -11.31 9.03
N ALA A 18 -5.40 -10.52 8.29
CA ALA A 18 -3.94 -10.45 8.44
C ALA A 18 -3.51 -9.60 9.64
N GLY A 19 -4.45 -8.90 10.29
CA GLY A 19 -4.15 -8.07 11.46
C GLY A 19 -3.59 -6.69 11.14
N VAL A 20 -3.56 -6.30 9.86
CA VAL A 20 -3.02 -4.97 9.49
C VAL A 20 -4.08 -3.87 9.52
N LEU A 21 -5.36 -4.24 9.48
CA LEU A 21 -6.46 -3.30 9.66
C LEU A 21 -7.34 -3.75 10.81
N SER A 22 -7.96 -2.79 11.49
CA SER A 22 -8.91 -3.05 12.56
C SER A 22 -10.06 -2.04 12.51
N GLY A 23 -11.18 -2.37 13.14
CA GLY A 23 -12.36 -1.53 13.19
C GLY A 23 -13.49 -2.05 12.31
N ARG A 24 -14.74 -1.73 12.72
CA ARG A 24 -15.96 -2.20 12.02
C ARG A 24 -16.45 -1.21 10.99
N ILE A 25 -16.55 0.06 11.38
CA ILE A 25 -17.15 1.10 10.54
C ILE A 25 -16.09 1.78 9.72
N LYS A 26 -14.98 2.14 10.36
CA LYS A 26 -13.85 2.80 9.72
C LYS A 26 -12.59 2.05 10.06
N SER A 27 -12.05 1.36 9.06
CA SER A 27 -10.82 0.58 9.25
C SER A 27 -9.63 1.49 9.52
N LYS A 28 -8.81 1.11 10.48
CA LYS A 28 -7.56 1.81 10.80
C LYS A 28 -6.39 0.86 10.66
N VAL A 29 -5.24 1.41 10.26
CA VAL A 29 -4.00 0.63 10.20
C VAL A 29 -3.55 0.31 11.61
N ASN A 30 -3.27 -0.98 11.85
CA ASN A 30 -2.83 -1.47 13.15
C ASN A 30 -1.31 -1.49 13.18
N VAL A 31 -0.72 -0.32 13.48
CA VAL A 31 0.74 -0.13 13.40
C VAL A 31 1.51 -0.93 14.45
N ASP A 32 0.87 -1.28 15.56
CA ASP A 32 1.53 -1.98 16.66
C ASP A 32 1.68 -3.47 16.42
N ASN A 33 0.93 -4.03 15.46
CA ASN A 33 0.89 -5.46 15.20
C ASN A 33 1.20 -5.82 13.76
N ILE A 34 1.96 -4.98 13.07
CA ILE A 34 2.36 -5.27 11.69
C ILE A 34 3.35 -6.45 11.69
N ASN A 35 2.97 -7.50 10.98
CA ASN A 35 3.84 -8.65 10.77
C ASN A 35 4.45 -8.55 9.37
N SER A 36 5.72 -8.19 9.31
CA SER A 36 6.41 -7.99 8.03
C SER A 36 6.48 -9.25 7.17
N ASP A 37 6.33 -10.44 7.77
CA ASP A 37 6.33 -11.70 7.01
C ASP A 37 5.13 -11.82 6.07
N LEU A 38 4.05 -11.07 6.33
CA LEU A 38 2.86 -11.05 5.47
C LEU A 38 3.00 -10.05 4.31
N PHE A 39 4.02 -9.25 4.31
CA PHE A 39 4.25 -8.21 3.31
C PHE A 39 5.28 -8.67 2.29
N THR A 40 5.18 -8.13 1.08
CA THR A 40 6.19 -8.32 0.04
C THR A 40 7.25 -7.24 0.17
N LYS A 41 8.51 -7.66 0.23
CA LYS A 41 9.64 -6.72 0.33
C LYS A 41 9.98 -6.15 -1.05
N LEU A 42 10.32 -4.87 -1.08
CA LEU A 42 10.77 -4.21 -2.30
C LEU A 42 11.96 -3.30 -2.02
N ASP A 43 12.67 -2.94 -3.10
CA ASP A 43 13.74 -1.94 -3.06
C ASP A 43 13.16 -0.61 -3.57
N ILE A 44 13.14 0.40 -2.72
CA ILE A 44 12.51 1.69 -3.03
C ILE A 44 13.19 2.42 -4.18
N ARG A 45 14.43 2.05 -4.51
CA ARG A 45 15.16 2.64 -5.65
C ARG A 45 14.79 2.01 -6.98
N GLN A 46 14.23 0.81 -6.97
CA GLN A 46 13.93 0.04 -8.18
C GLN A 46 12.44 -0.02 -8.49
N VAL A 47 11.60 -0.05 -7.46
CA VAL A 47 10.16 -0.19 -7.63
C VAL A 47 9.50 1.19 -7.56
N THR A 48 9.06 1.69 -8.71
CA THR A 48 8.41 2.99 -8.83
C THR A 48 6.93 2.90 -9.17
N SER A 49 6.42 1.70 -9.42
CA SER A 49 4.99 1.48 -9.64
C SER A 49 4.57 0.14 -9.09
N ILE A 50 3.32 0.05 -8.64
CA ILE A 50 2.75 -1.16 -8.08
C ILE A 50 1.43 -1.44 -8.76
N HIS A 51 1.30 -2.64 -9.34
CA HIS A 51 0.09 -3.08 -10.01
C HIS A 51 -0.92 -3.64 -9.01
N VAL A 52 -2.19 -3.24 -9.15
CA VAL A 52 -3.27 -3.68 -8.28
C VAL A 52 -4.42 -4.23 -9.12
N ASP A 53 -4.94 -5.39 -8.75
CA ASP A 53 -6.08 -6.03 -9.43
C ASP A 53 -7.41 -5.41 -9.01
N SER A 54 -7.49 -4.10 -9.07
CA SER A 54 -8.71 -3.34 -8.77
C SER A 54 -8.60 -2.00 -9.45
N SER A 55 -9.67 -1.51 -10.04
CA SER A 55 -9.69 -0.17 -10.63
C SER A 55 -9.87 0.95 -9.60
N ASN A 56 -10.23 0.60 -8.36
CA ASN A 56 -10.47 1.56 -7.28
C ASN A 56 -9.72 1.20 -6.00
N PRO A 57 -8.38 1.05 -6.05
CA PRO A 57 -7.63 0.72 -4.85
C PRO A 57 -7.60 1.91 -3.88
N THR A 58 -7.55 1.62 -2.59
CA THR A 58 -7.41 2.62 -1.55
C THR A 58 -6.10 2.38 -0.80
N ILE A 59 -5.30 3.42 -0.66
CA ILE A 59 -4.08 3.35 0.14
C ILE A 59 -4.45 3.64 1.59
N LYS A 60 -4.23 2.66 2.47
CA LYS A 60 -4.59 2.76 3.89
C LYS A 60 -3.45 3.28 4.76
N SER A 61 -2.21 3.11 4.34
CA SER A 61 -1.05 3.64 5.05
C SER A 61 -0.87 5.13 4.73
N GLN A 62 -0.04 5.80 5.54
CA GLN A 62 0.16 7.24 5.39
C GLN A 62 1.29 7.54 4.41
N HIS A 63 0.94 8.21 3.31
CA HIS A 63 1.90 8.68 2.32
C HIS A 63 1.46 10.06 1.83
N PRO A 64 2.39 11.01 1.64
CA PRO A 64 2.02 12.34 1.14
C PRO A 64 1.28 12.24 -0.20
N SER A 65 0.16 12.96 -0.32
CA SER A 65 -0.75 12.83 -1.48
C SER A 65 -0.12 13.27 -2.80
N ASN A 66 0.88 14.13 -2.74
CA ASN A 66 1.59 14.61 -3.95
C ASN A 66 2.82 13.76 -4.29
N SER A 67 3.10 12.71 -3.52
CA SER A 67 4.24 11.81 -3.77
C SER A 67 3.88 10.62 -4.64
N TYR A 68 2.61 10.43 -4.97
CA TYR A 68 2.14 9.31 -5.79
C TYR A 68 0.88 9.70 -6.55
N LYS A 69 0.52 8.86 -7.51
CA LYS A 69 -0.79 8.94 -8.16
C LYS A 69 -1.31 7.53 -8.45
N ILE A 70 -2.62 7.40 -8.54
CA ILE A 70 -3.30 6.16 -8.89
C ILE A 70 -3.82 6.31 -10.31
N VAL A 71 -3.39 5.42 -11.21
CA VAL A 71 -3.81 5.42 -12.60
C VAL A 71 -4.71 4.21 -12.83
N PRO A 72 -6.04 4.40 -12.83
CA PRO A 72 -6.96 3.28 -13.02
C PRO A 72 -7.07 2.88 -14.48
N ASP A 73 -7.26 1.58 -14.70
CA ASP A 73 -7.58 1.02 -16.01
C ASP A 73 -8.93 0.31 -15.87
N LYS A 74 -10.01 1.03 -16.18
CA LYS A 74 -11.37 0.51 -16.01
C LYS A 74 -11.68 -0.63 -16.95
N LYS A 75 -11.04 -0.66 -18.12
CA LYS A 75 -11.26 -1.71 -19.11
C LYS A 75 -10.75 -3.06 -18.57
N ASN A 76 -9.59 -3.08 -17.95
CA ASN A 76 -8.99 -4.29 -17.39
C ASN A 76 -9.29 -4.49 -15.91
N LYS A 77 -10.01 -3.55 -15.29
CA LYS A 77 -10.35 -3.57 -13.86
C LYS A 77 -9.10 -3.65 -12.97
N THR A 78 -8.09 -2.86 -13.33
CA THR A 78 -6.81 -2.80 -12.61
C THR A 78 -6.43 -1.35 -12.37
N ALA A 79 -5.35 -1.14 -11.62
CA ALA A 79 -4.78 0.19 -11.43
C ALA A 79 -3.29 0.07 -11.21
N GLU A 80 -2.58 1.15 -11.49
CA GLU A 80 -1.16 1.30 -11.16
C GLU A 80 -1.02 2.40 -10.12
N ILE A 81 -0.29 2.12 -9.06
CA ILE A 81 0.10 3.14 -8.11
C ILE A 81 1.49 3.57 -8.51
N GLN A 82 1.61 4.80 -9.01
CA GLN A 82 2.88 5.37 -9.47
C GLN A 82 3.49 6.23 -8.38
N ILE A 83 4.69 5.89 -7.96
CA ILE A 83 5.44 6.64 -6.96
C ILE A 83 6.20 7.74 -7.68
N LEU A 84 5.82 8.99 -7.44
CA LEU A 84 6.38 10.16 -8.12
C LEU A 84 7.64 10.68 -7.43
N ASP A 85 7.69 10.55 -6.10
CA ASP A 85 8.82 10.95 -5.28
C ASP A 85 9.03 9.88 -4.21
N GLU A 86 10.03 9.04 -4.42
CA GLU A 86 10.30 7.90 -3.55
C GLU A 86 10.71 8.31 -2.14
N ILE A 87 11.41 9.43 -2.01
CA ILE A 87 11.85 9.92 -0.71
C ILE A 87 10.64 10.37 0.10
N ASP A 88 9.77 11.19 -0.48
CA ASP A 88 8.57 11.66 0.18
C ASP A 88 7.58 10.53 0.43
N PHE A 89 7.38 9.66 -0.56
CA PHE A 89 6.40 8.58 -0.44
C PHE A 89 6.66 7.70 0.77
N TRP A 90 7.94 7.35 1.00
CA TRP A 90 8.32 6.46 2.09
C TRP A 90 8.77 7.21 3.36
N SER A 91 8.54 8.53 3.43
CA SER A 91 9.05 9.34 4.54
C SER A 91 8.33 9.09 5.87
N LEU A 92 7.05 8.74 5.82
CA LEU A 92 6.24 8.52 7.02
C LEU A 92 6.20 7.07 7.46
N THR A 93 6.28 6.14 6.51
CA THR A 93 6.25 4.71 6.79
C THR A 93 6.89 3.93 5.66
N ARG A 94 7.48 2.79 6.00
CA ARG A 94 8.03 1.84 5.02
C ARG A 94 7.05 0.71 4.72
N TYR A 95 5.83 0.77 5.23
CA TYR A 95 4.78 -0.22 5.02
C TYR A 95 3.66 0.39 4.20
N LEU A 96 3.44 -0.15 3.00
CA LEU A 96 2.36 0.28 2.10
C LEU A 96 1.23 -0.72 2.18
N ILE A 97 0.06 -0.25 2.57
CA ILE A 97 -1.13 -1.09 2.72
C ILE A 97 -2.17 -0.63 1.69
N ILE A 98 -2.49 -1.54 0.78
CA ILE A 98 -3.39 -1.26 -0.34
C ILE A 98 -4.63 -2.15 -0.20
N GLN A 99 -5.79 -1.51 -0.10
CA GLN A 99 -7.07 -2.19 -0.09
C GLN A 99 -7.66 -2.19 -1.50
N LYS A 100 -7.91 -3.34 -2.05
CA LYS A 100 -8.55 -3.48 -3.37
C LYS A 100 -10.06 -3.69 -3.27
#